data_678edf6bd519dc3d6e47efff4de62cd3
#
_entry.id   678edf6bd519dc3d6e47efff4de62cd3
#
_cell.length_a   1.000
_cell.length_b   1.000
_cell.length_c   1.000
_cell.angle_alpha   90.00
_cell.angle_beta   90.00
_cell.angle_gamma   90.00
#
_symmetry.space_group_name_H-M   'P 1'
#
loop_
_entity.id
_entity.type
_entity.pdbx_description
1 polymer ?
#
loop_
_entity_poly.entity_id
_entity_poly.type
_entity_poly.pdbx_seq_one_letter_code
_entity_poly.pdbx_strand_id
1 'polypeptide(L)'
;MSKHSVPASDVSGLLRRFAELRRKAAARTGRDFPIIVIQEAGLDGFWIHRVLQSEGIESHVVDAASILTSRRRRRAKTDRVDGETLVRTLMAYKRGEPRVCSMARAPTPQEEDRRRVCRERRTLVGERVTHVNRIKGLLFAQGVFGYEPLRKHRRERLEELRTGDGRPLPVHLKAQIIRELDRLEVLLEQLKTVEAERDTLLKPGPGETASPAAMLTRLKGIGPESAAVLWSEGLFRQFDNRRQVAAYAGLVPTPWQSGSIDHEQGVSKAGNPQLRTTMIELAWLWLHNQPSSALSLWFHERVRRLGGRLRKTIIVALARKLLIALWRYTTAGVIIEGAVMKPAPMTT
;
A
#
# COMPACT_ATOMS: atom_id res chain seq x y z
N MET A 1 21.36 9.68 27.77
CA MET A 1 21.12 8.56 26.83
C MET A 1 22.47 8.14 26.25
N SER A 2 22.73 6.82 26.15
CA SER A 2 23.93 6.28 25.52
C SER A 2 23.62 5.82 24.09
N LYS A 3 24.56 6.04 23.16
CA LYS A 3 24.46 5.54 21.77
C LYS A 3 25.42 4.36 21.62
N HIS A 4 24.93 3.31 21.01
CA HIS A 4 25.70 2.10 20.70
C HIS A 4 25.40 1.69 19.26
N SER A 5 26.44 1.31 18.55
CA SER A 5 26.31 0.79 17.18
C SER A 5 26.49 -0.72 17.19
N VAL A 6 25.57 -1.42 16.54
CA VAL A 6 25.61 -2.86 16.31
C VAL A 6 25.42 -3.07 14.81
N PRO A 7 26.22 -3.92 14.15
CA PRO A 7 25.99 -4.25 12.74
C PRO A 7 24.59 -4.80 12.53
N ALA A 8 23.93 -4.45 11.42
CA ALA A 8 22.52 -4.80 11.16
C ALA A 8 22.26 -6.32 11.15
N SER A 9 23.28 -7.14 10.83
CA SER A 9 23.20 -8.60 10.80
C SER A 9 23.58 -9.27 12.14
N ASP A 10 24.13 -8.52 13.11
CA ASP A 10 24.64 -9.10 14.38
C ASP A 10 23.56 -9.08 15.47
N VAL A 11 22.58 -9.98 15.33
CA VAL A 11 21.53 -10.18 16.33
C VAL A 11 22.10 -10.62 17.68
N SER A 12 23.09 -11.52 17.67
CA SER A 12 23.75 -11.99 18.89
C SER A 12 24.47 -10.84 19.61
N GLY A 13 25.09 -9.94 18.89
CA GLY A 13 25.70 -8.72 19.45
C GLY A 13 24.66 -7.78 20.04
N LEU A 14 23.51 -7.63 19.39
CA LEU A 14 22.39 -6.84 19.91
C LEU A 14 21.89 -7.41 21.25
N LEU A 15 21.63 -8.71 21.30
CA LEU A 15 21.14 -9.39 22.51
C LEU A 15 22.17 -9.34 23.66
N ARG A 16 23.46 -9.59 23.36
CA ARG A 16 24.56 -9.43 24.35
C ARG A 16 24.59 -8.01 24.90
N ARG A 17 24.40 -7.00 24.04
CA ARG A 17 24.37 -5.58 24.46
C ARG A 17 23.21 -5.29 25.39
N PHE A 18 22.04 -5.86 25.11
CA PHE A 18 20.90 -5.73 26.03
C PHE A 18 21.16 -6.37 27.38
N ALA A 19 21.73 -7.57 27.39
CA ALA A 19 22.13 -8.26 28.64
C ALA A 19 23.16 -7.46 29.44
N GLU A 20 24.15 -6.83 28.78
CA GLU A 20 25.09 -5.93 29.45
C GLU A 20 24.43 -4.69 30.08
N LEU A 21 23.52 -4.06 29.33
CA LEU A 21 22.81 -2.87 29.83
C LEU A 21 21.94 -3.22 31.03
N ARG A 22 21.27 -4.39 31.02
CA ARG A 22 20.47 -4.89 32.11
C ARG A 22 21.35 -5.16 33.36
N ARG A 23 22.48 -5.87 33.19
CA ARG A 23 23.44 -6.11 34.28
C ARG A 23 23.99 -4.81 34.89
N LYS A 24 24.37 -3.82 34.04
CA LYS A 24 24.85 -2.52 34.51
C LYS A 24 23.76 -1.75 35.30
N ALA A 25 22.52 -1.83 34.86
CA ALA A 25 21.39 -1.22 35.57
C ALA A 25 21.16 -1.89 36.92
N ALA A 26 21.15 -3.23 36.97
CA ALA A 26 21.00 -4.00 38.21
C ALA A 26 22.14 -3.73 39.20
N ALA A 27 23.39 -3.74 38.74
CA ALA A 27 24.56 -3.42 39.61
C ALA A 27 24.50 -2.02 40.23
N ARG A 28 23.94 -1.04 39.50
CA ARG A 28 23.85 0.35 39.97
C ARG A 28 22.67 0.60 40.89
N THR A 29 21.56 -0.12 40.72
CA THR A 29 20.29 0.20 41.40
C THR A 29 19.82 -0.88 42.37
N GLY A 30 20.47 -2.07 42.39
CA GLY A 30 20.02 -3.22 43.12
C GLY A 30 18.71 -3.85 42.60
N ARG A 31 18.21 -3.40 41.43
CA ARG A 31 16.94 -3.87 40.86
C ARG A 31 17.16 -4.38 39.44
N ASP A 32 16.42 -5.42 39.08
CA ASP A 32 16.35 -5.89 37.70
C ASP A 32 15.26 -5.14 36.93
N PHE A 33 15.57 -4.73 35.70
CA PHE A 33 14.65 -4.00 34.84
C PHE A 33 14.46 -4.75 33.52
N PRO A 34 13.21 -4.90 33.04
CA PRO A 34 12.96 -5.43 31.71
C PRO A 34 13.49 -4.48 30.63
N ILE A 35 13.99 -5.04 29.55
CA ILE A 35 14.29 -4.28 28.33
C ILE A 35 13.01 -4.12 27.54
N ILE A 36 12.69 -2.89 27.17
CA ILE A 36 11.57 -2.57 26.26
C ILE A 36 12.15 -1.86 25.04
N VAL A 37 11.81 -2.33 23.85
CA VAL A 37 12.34 -1.86 22.59
C VAL A 37 11.25 -1.18 21.77
N ILE A 38 11.59 -0.08 21.09
CA ILE A 38 10.77 0.55 20.06
C ILE A 38 11.59 0.70 18.78
N GLN A 39 10.97 0.38 17.65
CA GLN A 39 11.52 0.58 16.32
C GLN A 39 10.48 1.23 15.40
N GLU A 40 10.94 1.92 14.36
CA GLU A 40 10.05 2.43 13.33
C GLU A 40 9.58 1.32 12.39
N ALA A 41 8.34 1.41 11.94
CA ALA A 41 7.84 0.62 10.81
C ALA A 41 8.53 1.11 9.53
N GLY A 42 9.51 0.39 9.03
CA GLY A 42 10.36 0.79 7.91
C GLY A 42 10.59 -0.33 6.89
N LEU A 43 11.60 -0.10 6.04
CA LEU A 43 12.02 -1.05 4.99
C LEU A 43 12.59 -2.36 5.55
N ASP A 44 13.11 -2.32 6.78
CA ASP A 44 13.71 -3.49 7.45
C ASP A 44 12.68 -4.56 7.84
N GLY A 45 11.38 -4.27 7.66
CA GLY A 45 10.30 -5.21 7.97
C GLY A 45 10.13 -5.44 9.47
N PHE A 46 9.64 -6.64 9.84
CA PHE A 46 9.30 -6.97 11.22
C PHE A 46 10.16 -8.09 11.82
N TRP A 47 11.22 -8.50 11.15
CA TRP A 47 12.01 -9.65 11.57
C TRP A 47 12.72 -9.42 12.91
N ILE A 48 13.31 -8.23 13.15
CA ILE A 48 13.93 -7.88 14.44
C ILE A 48 12.88 -7.90 15.56
N HIS A 49 11.70 -7.33 15.33
CA HIS A 49 10.60 -7.36 16.29
C HIS A 49 10.22 -8.80 16.68
N ARG A 50 10.14 -9.72 15.71
CA ARG A 50 9.84 -11.14 15.97
C ARG A 50 10.93 -11.82 16.77
N VAL A 51 12.19 -11.56 16.44
CA VAL A 51 13.35 -12.09 17.20
C VAL A 51 13.31 -11.58 18.65
N LEU A 52 13.06 -10.29 18.85
CA LEU A 52 13.00 -9.76 20.22
C LEU A 52 11.84 -10.37 21.02
N GLN A 53 10.70 -10.59 20.38
CA GLN A 53 9.58 -11.27 21.03
C GLN A 53 9.89 -12.74 21.37
N SER A 54 10.58 -13.47 20.51
CA SER A 54 10.99 -14.87 20.79
C SER A 54 12.00 -14.96 21.94
N GLU A 55 12.80 -13.91 22.17
CA GLU A 55 13.72 -13.77 23.32
C GLU A 55 13.04 -13.20 24.57
N GLY A 56 11.72 -13.07 24.58
CA GLY A 56 10.96 -12.55 25.73
C GLY A 56 11.14 -11.04 25.97
N ILE A 57 11.66 -10.30 24.99
CA ILE A 57 11.86 -8.86 25.07
C ILE A 57 10.61 -8.15 24.56
N GLU A 58 10.05 -7.26 25.37
CA GLU A 58 8.91 -6.44 24.95
C GLU A 58 9.35 -5.49 23.81
N SER A 59 8.78 -5.69 22.61
CA SER A 59 9.11 -4.92 21.40
C SER A 59 7.89 -4.24 20.82
N HIS A 60 8.01 -2.98 20.50
CA HIS A 60 6.99 -2.15 19.87
C HIS A 60 7.46 -1.66 18.50
N VAL A 61 6.56 -1.66 17.54
CA VAL A 61 6.79 -1.06 16.22
C VAL A 61 5.87 0.14 16.09
N VAL A 62 6.42 1.31 15.82
CA VAL A 62 5.65 2.55 15.72
C VAL A 62 5.56 3.03 14.27
N ASP A 63 4.40 3.57 13.89
CA ASP A 63 4.26 4.33 12.66
C ASP A 63 4.92 5.71 12.84
N ALA A 64 6.08 5.91 12.23
CA ALA A 64 6.85 7.14 12.33
C ALA A 64 6.04 8.39 11.95
N ALA A 65 5.11 8.27 10.99
CA ALA A 65 4.25 9.36 10.57
C ALA A 65 3.20 9.76 11.63
N SER A 66 2.94 8.89 12.61
CA SER A 66 2.00 9.16 13.71
C SER A 66 2.62 9.88 14.90
N ILE A 67 3.97 9.96 14.98
CA ILE A 67 4.68 10.58 16.09
C ILE A 67 4.55 12.10 15.98
N LEU A 68 4.11 12.74 17.06
CA LEU A 68 4.05 14.19 17.15
C LEU A 68 5.45 14.81 17.18
N THR A 69 5.88 15.37 16.05
CA THR A 69 7.16 16.06 15.94
C THR A 69 7.01 17.57 16.07
N SER A 70 7.89 18.21 16.86
CA SER A 70 7.94 19.67 16.95
C SER A 70 8.28 20.31 15.60
N ARG A 71 7.51 21.32 15.20
CA ARG A 71 7.75 22.09 13.95
C ARG A 71 9.17 22.66 13.84
N ARG A 72 9.80 23.01 14.97
CA ARG A 72 11.17 23.55 15.01
C ARG A 72 12.25 22.53 14.68
N ARG A 73 12.00 21.22 14.87
CA ARG A 73 12.96 20.13 14.65
C ARG A 73 12.86 19.49 13.25
N ARG A 74 11.91 19.88 12.41
CA ARG A 74 11.68 19.27 11.09
C ARG A 74 12.86 19.38 10.10
N ARG A 75 13.83 20.26 10.34
CA ARG A 75 14.96 20.49 9.43
C ARG A 75 16.24 19.72 9.78
N ALA A 76 16.38 19.21 10.99
CA ALA A 76 17.54 18.43 11.41
C ALA A 76 17.14 16.95 11.52
N LYS A 77 17.74 16.10 10.71
CA LYS A 77 17.58 14.65 10.76
C LYS A 77 18.91 14.01 11.12
N THR A 78 18.99 13.40 12.30
CA THR A 78 20.14 12.61 12.74
C THR A 78 19.63 11.44 13.55
N ASP A 79 20.32 10.31 13.49
CA ASP A 79 19.96 9.08 14.25
C ASP A 79 19.77 9.36 15.75
N ARG A 80 20.52 10.33 16.28
CA ARG A 80 20.41 10.72 17.70
C ARG A 80 19.05 11.37 17.98
N VAL A 81 18.63 12.30 17.13
CA VAL A 81 17.33 13.01 17.28
C VAL A 81 16.17 12.04 17.11
N ASP A 82 16.29 11.13 16.15
CA ASP A 82 15.28 10.11 15.86
C ASP A 82 15.19 9.12 17.03
N GLY A 83 16.32 8.61 17.54
CA GLY A 83 16.36 7.74 18.72
C GLY A 83 15.82 8.40 20.00
N GLU A 84 16.14 9.67 20.25
CA GLU A 84 15.57 10.42 21.39
C GLU A 84 14.05 10.57 21.26
N THR A 85 13.56 10.81 20.06
CA THR A 85 12.13 10.95 19.78
C THR A 85 11.41 9.62 20.02
N LEU A 86 11.97 8.51 19.54
CA LEU A 86 11.42 7.16 19.75
C LEU A 86 11.34 6.81 21.23
N VAL A 87 12.40 7.03 22.00
CA VAL A 87 12.42 6.73 23.44
C VAL A 87 11.38 7.57 24.19
N ARG A 88 11.28 8.87 23.91
CA ARG A 88 10.25 9.73 24.53
C ARG A 88 8.85 9.28 24.18
N THR A 89 8.62 8.91 22.91
CA THR A 89 7.34 8.38 22.43
C THR A 89 6.97 7.09 23.15
N LEU A 90 7.93 6.16 23.29
CA LEU A 90 7.71 4.92 24.03
C LEU A 90 7.37 5.18 25.50
N MET A 91 8.09 6.07 26.16
CA MET A 91 7.84 6.43 27.56
C MET A 91 6.45 7.03 27.75
N ALA A 92 6.04 7.93 26.88
CA ALA A 92 4.71 8.55 26.92
C ALA A 92 3.61 7.51 26.64
N TYR A 93 3.81 6.62 25.66
CA TYR A 93 2.91 5.51 25.35
C TYR A 93 2.74 4.56 26.56
N LYS A 94 3.84 4.16 27.21
CA LYS A 94 3.82 3.27 28.38
C LYS A 94 3.15 3.91 29.60
N ARG A 95 3.12 5.24 29.70
CA ARG A 95 2.36 5.98 30.71
C ARG A 95 0.87 6.10 30.39
N GLY A 96 0.43 5.61 29.23
CA GLY A 96 -0.96 5.70 28.80
C GLY A 96 -1.37 7.09 28.31
N GLU A 97 -0.42 7.97 27.95
CA GLU A 97 -0.74 9.29 27.41
C GLU A 97 -1.52 9.16 26.08
N PRO A 98 -2.66 9.85 25.94
CA PRO A 98 -3.48 9.72 24.75
C PRO A 98 -2.84 10.39 23.54
N ARG A 99 -3.04 9.80 22.36
CA ARG A 99 -2.66 10.38 21.05
C ARG A 99 -1.17 10.64 20.85
N VAL A 100 -0.30 9.94 21.54
CA VAL A 100 1.17 10.08 21.42
C VAL A 100 1.67 9.56 20.09
N CYS A 101 1.23 8.36 19.72
CA CYS A 101 1.61 7.68 18.49
C CYS A 101 0.62 6.57 18.15
N SER A 102 0.78 5.99 16.99
CA SER A 102 0.08 4.77 16.57
C SER A 102 1.08 3.61 16.50
N MET A 103 0.92 2.61 17.36
CA MET A 103 1.72 1.40 17.27
C MET A 103 1.22 0.55 16.10
N ALA A 104 2.16 0.15 15.24
CA ALA A 104 1.88 -0.73 14.13
C ALA A 104 1.76 -2.16 14.63
N ARG A 105 0.66 -2.84 14.32
CA ARG A 105 0.57 -4.29 14.51
C ARG A 105 1.48 -4.95 13.47
N ALA A 106 2.47 -5.69 13.92
CA ALA A 106 3.28 -6.51 13.06
C ALA A 106 2.40 -7.58 12.38
N PRO A 107 2.44 -7.72 11.06
CA PRO A 107 1.74 -8.80 10.36
C PRO A 107 2.38 -10.14 10.71
N THR A 108 1.62 -11.23 10.62
CA THR A 108 2.21 -12.57 10.64
C THR A 108 3.13 -12.77 9.41
N PRO A 109 4.08 -13.72 9.45
CA PRO A 109 4.89 -14.05 8.27
C PRO A 109 4.04 -14.37 7.03
N GLN A 110 2.93 -15.08 7.20
CA GLN A 110 2.01 -15.44 6.12
C GLN A 110 1.25 -14.21 5.58
N GLU A 111 0.84 -13.28 6.44
CA GLU A 111 0.21 -12.01 6.03
C GLU A 111 1.22 -11.12 5.29
N GLU A 112 2.48 -11.12 5.70
CA GLU A 112 3.54 -10.37 5.06
C GLU A 112 3.89 -10.95 3.68
N ASP A 113 3.99 -12.27 3.58
CA ASP A 113 4.27 -12.98 2.34
C ASP A 113 3.15 -12.79 1.31
N ARG A 114 1.92 -12.93 1.72
CA ARG A 114 0.73 -12.73 0.87
C ARG A 114 0.71 -11.37 0.16
N ARG A 115 1.29 -10.33 0.77
CA ARG A 115 1.39 -9.00 0.17
C ARG A 115 2.36 -8.94 -1.01
N ARG A 116 3.35 -9.85 -1.04
CA ARG A 116 4.40 -9.85 -2.08
C ARG A 116 3.80 -9.99 -3.46
N VAL A 117 2.85 -10.88 -3.64
CA VAL A 117 2.18 -11.15 -4.92
C VAL A 117 1.58 -9.86 -5.53
N CYS A 118 0.81 -9.09 -4.75
CA CYS A 118 0.23 -7.84 -5.23
C CYS A 118 1.27 -6.74 -5.48
N ARG A 119 2.35 -6.71 -4.68
CA ARG A 119 3.43 -5.73 -4.82
C ARG A 119 4.31 -6.04 -6.02
N GLU A 120 4.66 -7.31 -6.21
CA GLU A 120 5.40 -7.77 -7.39
C GLU A 120 4.63 -7.49 -8.67
N ARG A 121 3.35 -7.85 -8.73
CA ARG A 121 2.51 -7.53 -9.89
C ARG A 121 2.54 -6.03 -10.21
N ARG A 122 2.46 -5.17 -9.20
CA ARG A 122 2.53 -3.72 -9.40
C ARG A 122 3.87 -3.29 -10.01
N THR A 123 4.97 -3.86 -9.54
CA THR A 123 6.31 -3.61 -10.09
C THR A 123 6.38 -4.03 -11.56
N LEU A 124 5.98 -5.27 -11.88
CA LEU A 124 5.97 -5.80 -13.23
C LEU A 124 5.08 -4.98 -14.18
N VAL A 125 3.92 -4.50 -13.71
CA VAL A 125 3.07 -3.58 -14.50
C VAL A 125 3.78 -2.27 -14.78
N GLY A 126 4.49 -1.70 -13.79
CA GLY A 126 5.29 -0.49 -13.97
C GLY A 126 6.41 -0.67 -15.02
N GLU A 127 7.13 -1.78 -14.92
CA GLU A 127 8.18 -2.14 -15.87
C GLU A 127 7.62 -2.35 -17.29
N ARG A 128 6.50 -3.06 -17.42
CA ARG A 128 5.78 -3.21 -18.69
C ARG A 128 5.47 -1.84 -19.32
N VAL A 129 4.91 -0.92 -18.55
CA VAL A 129 4.61 0.44 -19.05
C VAL A 129 5.88 1.16 -19.47
N THR A 130 6.97 0.99 -18.74
CA THR A 130 8.28 1.59 -19.06
C THR A 130 8.80 1.07 -20.40
N HIS A 131 8.81 -0.25 -20.64
CA HIS A 131 9.27 -0.85 -21.89
C HIS A 131 8.37 -0.44 -23.07
N VAL A 132 7.04 -0.47 -22.89
CA VAL A 132 6.08 -0.02 -23.91
C VAL A 132 6.34 1.44 -24.32
N ASN A 133 6.49 2.33 -23.34
CA ASN A 133 6.73 3.75 -23.61
C ASN A 133 8.10 3.98 -24.26
N ARG A 134 9.13 3.22 -23.87
CA ARG A 134 10.46 3.30 -24.49
C ARG A 134 10.42 2.91 -25.95
N ILE A 135 9.77 1.78 -26.31
CA ILE A 135 9.60 1.36 -27.70
C ILE A 135 8.84 2.44 -28.49
N LYS A 136 7.72 2.93 -27.95
CA LYS A 136 6.93 3.98 -28.60
C LYS A 136 7.74 5.27 -28.79
N GLY A 137 8.52 5.67 -27.80
CA GLY A 137 9.39 6.86 -27.88
C GLY A 137 10.50 6.73 -28.91
N LEU A 138 11.14 5.55 -28.99
CA LEU A 138 12.16 5.28 -30.04
C LEU A 138 11.58 5.34 -31.45
N LEU A 139 10.40 4.80 -31.67
CA LEU A 139 9.70 4.84 -32.96
C LEU A 139 9.16 6.22 -33.27
N PHE A 140 8.64 6.95 -32.30
CA PHE A 140 8.18 8.32 -32.43
C PHE A 140 9.29 9.24 -32.98
N ALA A 141 10.52 9.10 -32.51
CA ALA A 141 11.68 9.85 -32.96
C ALA A 141 12.05 9.58 -34.43
N GLN A 142 11.49 8.54 -35.06
CA GLN A 142 11.65 8.20 -36.47
C GLN A 142 10.38 8.51 -37.27
N GLY A 143 9.43 9.25 -36.73
CA GLY A 143 8.17 9.56 -37.36
C GLY A 143 7.21 8.38 -37.50
N VAL A 144 7.38 7.33 -36.69
CA VAL A 144 6.51 6.16 -36.71
C VAL A 144 5.50 6.26 -35.58
N PHE A 145 4.22 6.30 -35.93
CA PHE A 145 3.09 6.43 -35.01
C PHE A 145 2.21 5.18 -35.05
N GLY A 146 1.49 4.93 -33.98
CA GLY A 146 0.47 3.85 -33.95
C GLY A 146 1.02 2.43 -33.77
N TYR A 147 2.31 2.24 -33.56
CA TYR A 147 2.83 0.91 -33.17
C TYR A 147 2.45 0.56 -31.72
N GLU A 148 1.83 -0.61 -31.56
CA GLU A 148 1.38 -1.10 -30.26
C GLU A 148 2.17 -2.35 -29.86
N PRO A 149 3.16 -2.24 -28.93
CA PRO A 149 4.03 -3.34 -28.54
C PRO A 149 3.32 -4.52 -27.86
N LEU A 150 2.11 -4.30 -27.35
CA LEU A 150 1.32 -5.36 -26.68
C LEU A 150 0.42 -6.15 -27.64
N ARG A 151 0.26 -5.72 -28.90
CA ARG A 151 -0.55 -6.45 -29.87
C ARG A 151 0.13 -7.75 -30.32
N LYS A 152 -0.70 -8.71 -30.76
CA LYS A 152 -0.22 -9.92 -31.42
C LYS A 152 0.59 -9.56 -32.68
N HIS A 153 1.49 -10.45 -33.09
CA HIS A 153 2.34 -10.26 -34.28
C HIS A 153 3.19 -8.98 -34.23
N ARG A 154 3.61 -8.58 -33.02
CA ARG A 154 4.39 -7.36 -32.78
C ARG A 154 5.75 -7.38 -33.52
N ARG A 155 6.36 -8.55 -33.64
CA ARG A 155 7.67 -8.70 -34.29
C ARG A 155 7.53 -8.59 -35.81
N GLU A 156 6.57 -9.29 -36.42
CA GLU A 156 6.27 -9.21 -37.84
C GLU A 156 5.92 -7.78 -38.24
N ARG A 157 5.07 -7.12 -37.46
CA ARG A 157 4.72 -5.71 -37.67
C ARG A 157 5.92 -4.76 -37.55
N LEU A 158 6.91 -5.08 -36.69
CA LEU A 158 8.15 -4.30 -36.58
C LEU A 158 8.97 -4.37 -37.89
N GLU A 159 8.98 -5.52 -38.59
CA GLU A 159 9.69 -5.73 -39.83
C GLU A 159 9.15 -4.85 -40.97
N GLU A 160 7.84 -4.61 -40.95
CA GLU A 160 7.11 -3.84 -41.98
C GLU A 160 7.23 -2.33 -41.80
N LEU A 161 7.70 -1.86 -40.64
CA LEU A 161 7.76 -0.44 -40.33
C LEU A 161 8.75 0.31 -41.23
N ARG A 162 8.35 1.51 -41.63
CA ARG A 162 9.17 2.48 -42.28
C ARG A 162 9.22 3.76 -41.45
N THR A 163 10.33 4.48 -41.56
CA THR A 163 10.46 5.81 -40.96
C THR A 163 9.52 6.80 -41.62
N GLY A 164 9.26 7.95 -41.03
CA GLY A 164 8.38 8.97 -41.57
C GLY A 164 8.84 9.52 -42.93
N ASP A 165 10.11 9.35 -43.29
CA ASP A 165 10.69 9.67 -44.59
C ASP A 165 10.78 8.46 -45.54
N GLY A 166 10.12 7.33 -45.23
CA GLY A 166 9.96 6.15 -46.06
C GLY A 166 11.11 5.14 -46.06
N ARG A 167 12.18 5.38 -45.32
CA ARG A 167 13.32 4.46 -45.19
C ARG A 167 13.00 3.27 -44.29
N PRO A 168 13.70 2.13 -44.42
CA PRO A 168 13.67 1.08 -43.41
C PRO A 168 14.15 1.60 -42.04
N LEU A 169 13.67 1.02 -40.96
CA LEU A 169 14.19 1.35 -39.62
C LEU A 169 15.72 1.16 -39.57
N PRO A 170 16.47 2.10 -38.97
CA PRO A 170 17.91 1.97 -38.78
C PRO A 170 18.27 0.68 -37.99
N VAL A 171 19.30 -0.01 -38.44
CA VAL A 171 19.68 -1.35 -37.96
C VAL A 171 19.86 -1.39 -36.45
N HIS A 172 20.59 -0.43 -35.88
CA HIS A 172 20.82 -0.39 -34.41
C HIS A 172 19.56 -0.06 -33.61
N LEU A 173 18.71 0.81 -34.15
CA LEU A 173 17.41 1.12 -33.54
C LEU A 173 16.50 -0.12 -33.51
N LYS A 174 16.39 -0.81 -34.67
CA LYS A 174 15.60 -2.04 -34.75
C LYS A 174 16.11 -3.10 -33.80
N ALA A 175 17.43 -3.31 -33.70
CA ALA A 175 18.04 -4.22 -32.75
C ALA A 175 17.77 -3.82 -31.31
N GLN A 176 17.75 -2.52 -31.00
CA GLN A 176 17.39 -2.03 -29.65
C GLN A 176 15.92 -2.33 -29.34
N ILE A 177 15.01 -2.07 -30.28
CA ILE A 177 13.57 -2.37 -30.09
C ILE A 177 13.33 -3.87 -29.91
N ILE A 178 14.03 -4.73 -30.66
CA ILE A 178 13.94 -6.18 -30.50
C ILE A 178 14.33 -6.59 -29.05
N ARG A 179 15.43 -6.07 -28.51
CA ARG A 179 15.83 -6.33 -27.12
C ARG A 179 14.80 -5.80 -26.07
N GLU A 180 14.12 -4.71 -26.37
CA GLU A 180 13.03 -4.22 -25.53
C GLU A 180 11.79 -5.13 -25.60
N LEU A 181 11.50 -5.69 -26.79
CA LEU A 181 10.43 -6.69 -26.96
C LEU A 181 10.75 -8.00 -26.24
N ASP A 182 12.02 -8.47 -26.27
CA ASP A 182 12.43 -9.65 -25.53
C ASP A 182 12.15 -9.49 -24.02
N ARG A 183 12.53 -8.35 -23.44
CA ARG A 183 12.24 -8.04 -22.03
C ARG A 183 10.74 -7.98 -21.76
N LEU A 184 9.99 -7.34 -22.66
CA LEU A 184 8.55 -7.21 -22.54
C LEU A 184 7.85 -8.59 -22.55
N GLU A 185 8.31 -9.51 -23.37
CA GLU A 185 7.75 -10.87 -23.43
C GLU A 185 7.98 -11.65 -22.14
N VAL A 186 9.18 -11.58 -21.58
CA VAL A 186 9.48 -12.18 -20.26
C VAL A 186 8.58 -11.58 -19.17
N LEU A 187 8.41 -10.24 -19.16
CA LEU A 187 7.54 -9.56 -18.21
C LEU A 187 6.07 -9.99 -18.34
N LEU A 188 5.59 -10.20 -19.56
CA LEU A 188 4.21 -10.64 -19.79
C LEU A 188 3.96 -12.06 -19.25
N GLU A 189 4.94 -12.97 -19.39
CA GLU A 189 4.84 -14.32 -18.80
C GLU A 189 4.90 -14.28 -17.26
N GLN A 190 5.80 -13.47 -16.69
CA GLN A 190 5.87 -13.28 -15.24
C GLN A 190 4.57 -12.67 -14.70
N LEU A 191 3.99 -11.68 -15.37
CA LEU A 191 2.69 -11.11 -14.99
C LEU A 191 1.59 -12.17 -14.97
N LYS A 192 1.55 -13.04 -15.99
CA LYS A 192 0.57 -14.12 -16.06
C LYS A 192 0.72 -15.11 -14.90
N THR A 193 1.95 -15.46 -14.55
CA THR A 193 2.26 -16.34 -13.41
C THR A 193 1.80 -15.71 -12.08
N VAL A 194 2.19 -14.47 -11.82
CA VAL A 194 1.83 -13.76 -10.58
C VAL A 194 0.32 -13.50 -10.50
N GLU A 195 -0.36 -13.28 -11.63
CA GLU A 195 -1.81 -13.14 -11.67
C GLU A 195 -2.54 -14.46 -11.37
N ALA A 196 -1.99 -15.59 -11.80
CA ALA A 196 -2.52 -16.91 -11.45
C ALA A 196 -2.34 -17.23 -9.95
N GLU A 197 -1.19 -16.88 -9.37
CA GLU A 197 -0.94 -16.98 -7.92
C GLU A 197 -1.92 -16.11 -7.13
N ARG A 198 -2.10 -14.84 -7.53
CA ARG A 198 -3.09 -13.94 -6.93
C ARG A 198 -4.49 -14.54 -6.96
N ASP A 199 -4.92 -15.09 -8.08
CA ASP A 199 -6.25 -15.67 -8.23
C ASP A 199 -6.43 -16.91 -7.33
N THR A 200 -5.35 -17.63 -7.06
CA THR A 200 -5.36 -18.73 -6.08
C THR A 200 -5.55 -18.21 -4.66
N LEU A 201 -4.90 -17.10 -4.28
CA LEU A 201 -5.07 -16.47 -2.96
C LEU A 201 -6.49 -15.92 -2.72
N LEU A 202 -7.27 -15.69 -3.77
CA LEU A 202 -8.66 -15.23 -3.65
C LEU A 202 -9.66 -16.37 -3.39
N LYS A 203 -9.25 -17.63 -3.61
CA LYS A 203 -10.12 -18.79 -3.36
C LYS A 203 -10.26 -18.99 -1.85
N PRO A 204 -11.43 -19.48 -1.39
CA PRO A 204 -11.59 -19.89 0.00
C PRO A 204 -10.59 -20.98 0.37
N GLY A 205 -10.06 -20.93 1.58
CA GLY A 205 -9.28 -22.03 2.12
C GLY A 205 -10.12 -23.30 2.36
N PRO A 206 -9.48 -24.45 2.61
CA PRO A 206 -10.19 -25.67 2.94
C PRO A 206 -11.08 -25.45 4.19
N GLY A 207 -12.40 -25.68 4.05
CA GLY A 207 -13.37 -25.51 5.12
C GLY A 207 -13.91 -24.08 5.30
N GLU A 208 -13.45 -23.10 4.54
CA GLU A 208 -13.99 -21.74 4.56
C GLU A 208 -15.12 -21.60 3.55
N THR A 209 -16.31 -21.15 3.98
CA THR A 209 -17.47 -20.91 3.11
C THR A 209 -17.29 -19.71 2.16
N ALA A 210 -16.55 -18.69 2.58
CA ALA A 210 -16.12 -17.55 1.73
C ALA A 210 -14.97 -16.80 2.40
N SER A 211 -13.86 -16.59 1.71
CA SER A 211 -12.84 -15.66 2.18
C SER A 211 -13.34 -14.21 2.01
N PRO A 212 -12.92 -13.26 2.88
CA PRO A 212 -13.25 -11.84 2.71
C PRO A 212 -12.85 -11.29 1.33
N ALA A 213 -11.78 -11.81 0.73
CA ALA A 213 -11.36 -11.49 -0.62
C ALA A 213 -12.35 -11.98 -1.67
N ALA A 214 -12.86 -13.21 -1.52
CA ALA A 214 -13.91 -13.76 -2.39
C ALA A 214 -15.22 -12.95 -2.26
N MET A 215 -15.60 -12.53 -1.05
CA MET A 215 -16.76 -11.65 -0.85
C MET A 215 -16.65 -10.37 -1.67
N LEU A 216 -15.47 -9.71 -1.67
CA LEU A 216 -15.25 -8.50 -2.43
C LEU A 216 -15.46 -8.68 -3.93
N THR A 217 -15.03 -9.82 -4.49
CA THR A 217 -15.18 -10.09 -5.93
C THR A 217 -16.64 -10.26 -6.37
N ARG A 218 -17.55 -10.53 -5.45
CA ARG A 218 -19.00 -10.61 -5.73
C ARG A 218 -19.63 -9.25 -6.03
N LEU A 219 -19.03 -8.16 -5.61
CA LEU A 219 -19.54 -6.81 -5.95
C LEU A 219 -19.18 -6.48 -7.40
N LYS A 220 -20.19 -6.05 -8.20
CA LYS A 220 -19.96 -5.60 -9.57
C LYS A 220 -18.99 -4.41 -9.55
N GLY A 221 -17.98 -4.44 -10.43
CA GLY A 221 -16.94 -3.39 -10.49
C GLY A 221 -15.70 -3.65 -9.62
N ILE A 222 -15.73 -4.67 -8.72
CA ILE A 222 -14.54 -5.12 -8.02
C ILE A 222 -14.00 -6.36 -8.74
N GLY A 223 -12.81 -6.21 -9.34
CA GLY A 223 -12.08 -7.30 -9.99
C GLY A 223 -11.12 -8.01 -9.04
N PRO A 224 -10.49 -9.12 -9.48
CA PRO A 224 -9.53 -9.87 -8.68
C PRO A 224 -8.39 -9.01 -8.13
N GLU A 225 -7.85 -8.11 -8.94
CA GLU A 225 -6.77 -7.21 -8.54
C GLU A 225 -7.15 -6.33 -7.34
N SER A 226 -8.25 -5.60 -7.47
CA SER A 226 -8.70 -4.71 -6.39
C SER A 226 -9.04 -5.49 -5.13
N ALA A 227 -9.68 -6.66 -5.27
CA ALA A 227 -10.02 -7.53 -4.14
C ALA A 227 -8.76 -8.03 -3.42
N ALA A 228 -7.74 -8.47 -4.18
CA ALA A 228 -6.49 -8.95 -3.63
C ALA A 228 -5.72 -7.84 -2.90
N VAL A 229 -5.62 -6.65 -3.50
CA VAL A 229 -4.97 -5.49 -2.85
C VAL A 229 -5.73 -5.05 -1.60
N LEU A 230 -7.07 -4.94 -1.66
CA LEU A 230 -7.88 -4.58 -0.51
C LEU A 230 -7.68 -5.56 0.64
N TRP A 231 -7.67 -6.84 0.35
CA TRP A 231 -7.47 -7.88 1.35
C TRP A 231 -6.04 -7.89 1.88
N SER A 232 -5.03 -7.97 1.01
CA SER A 232 -3.63 -8.12 1.41
C SER A 232 -3.03 -6.87 2.05
N GLU A 233 -3.47 -5.68 1.66
CA GLU A 233 -2.91 -4.42 2.15
C GLU A 233 -3.72 -3.78 3.29
N GLY A 234 -4.99 -4.16 3.49
CA GLY A 234 -5.83 -3.49 4.47
C GLY A 234 -6.80 -4.37 5.25
N LEU A 235 -7.72 -5.02 4.58
CA LEU A 235 -8.89 -5.64 5.22
C LEU A 235 -8.60 -6.95 5.97
N PHE A 236 -7.38 -7.50 5.86
CA PHE A 236 -6.91 -8.61 6.71
C PHE A 236 -6.74 -8.18 8.17
N ARG A 237 -6.61 -6.86 8.43
CA ARG A 237 -6.41 -6.31 9.77
C ARG A 237 -7.74 -6.14 10.49
N GLN A 238 -7.67 -6.35 11.80
CA GLN A 238 -8.77 -5.97 12.68
C GLN A 238 -8.68 -4.47 13.00
N PHE A 239 -9.79 -3.77 12.80
CA PHE A 239 -9.93 -2.36 13.14
C PHE A 239 -11.10 -2.21 14.11
N ASP A 240 -10.92 -1.42 15.15
CA ASP A 240 -11.96 -1.20 16.16
C ASP A 240 -13.06 -0.26 15.63
N ASN A 241 -12.72 0.62 14.70
CA ASN A 241 -13.67 1.61 14.19
C ASN A 241 -13.30 2.15 12.81
N ARG A 242 -14.28 2.80 12.18
CA ARG A 242 -14.16 3.43 10.85
C ARG A 242 -13.05 4.48 10.73
N ARG A 243 -12.63 5.13 11.86
CA ARG A 243 -11.58 6.15 11.83
C ARG A 243 -10.22 5.50 11.63
N GLN A 244 -9.98 4.37 12.28
CA GLN A 244 -8.74 3.58 12.11
C GLN A 244 -8.61 3.05 10.68
N VAL A 245 -9.68 2.53 10.08
CA VAL A 245 -9.70 2.08 8.67
C VAL A 245 -9.28 3.21 7.73
N ALA A 246 -9.89 4.38 7.88
CA ALA A 246 -9.59 5.54 7.05
C ALA A 246 -8.16 6.09 7.27
N ALA A 247 -7.69 6.10 8.51
CA ALA A 247 -6.34 6.53 8.87
C ALA A 247 -5.28 5.59 8.28
N TYR A 248 -5.52 4.28 8.37
CA TYR A 248 -4.60 3.28 7.81
C TYR A 248 -4.40 3.44 6.29
N ALA A 249 -5.44 3.84 5.57
CA ALA A 249 -5.34 4.15 4.13
C ALA A 249 -4.81 5.57 3.85
N GLY A 250 -4.62 6.41 4.86
CA GLY A 250 -4.25 7.82 4.70
C GLY A 250 -5.32 8.67 4.00
N LEU A 251 -6.60 8.29 4.19
CA LEU A 251 -7.77 8.97 3.63
C LEU A 251 -8.49 9.86 4.68
N VAL A 252 -7.78 10.29 5.72
CA VAL A 252 -8.32 11.22 6.74
C VAL A 252 -8.13 12.65 6.25
N PRO A 253 -9.16 13.50 6.28
CA PRO A 253 -9.02 14.91 5.97
C PRO A 253 -8.08 15.60 6.95
N THR A 254 -7.35 16.57 6.45
CA THR A 254 -6.40 17.39 7.24
C THR A 254 -6.85 18.85 7.21
N PRO A 255 -7.87 19.24 7.98
CA PRO A 255 -8.31 20.63 8.05
C PRO A 255 -7.21 21.49 8.70
N TRP A 256 -7.03 22.67 8.17
CA TRP A 256 -6.26 23.73 8.81
C TRP A 256 -7.24 24.76 9.35
N GLN A 257 -7.44 24.73 10.65
CA GLN A 257 -8.29 25.68 11.34
C GLN A 257 -7.46 26.48 12.34
N SER A 258 -7.42 27.79 12.16
CA SER A 258 -6.70 28.71 13.05
C SER A 258 -7.40 30.08 13.01
N GLY A 259 -8.08 30.44 14.11
CA GLY A 259 -8.88 31.66 14.16
C GLY A 259 -9.98 31.68 13.09
N SER A 260 -9.98 32.69 12.25
CA SER A 260 -10.91 32.84 11.12
C SER A 260 -10.54 32.01 9.87
N ILE A 261 -9.39 31.35 9.87
CA ILE A 261 -8.92 30.55 8.73
C ILE A 261 -9.47 29.13 8.86
N ASP A 262 -10.31 28.74 7.93
CA ASP A 262 -10.77 27.36 7.75
C ASP A 262 -10.42 26.90 6.32
N HIS A 263 -9.34 26.10 6.22
CA HIS A 263 -8.84 25.63 4.94
C HIS A 263 -8.61 24.12 4.94
N GLU A 264 -9.19 23.43 3.97
CA GLU A 264 -9.00 22.00 3.75
C GLU A 264 -7.68 21.76 2.99
N GLN A 265 -6.73 21.05 3.62
CA GLN A 265 -5.44 20.68 3.01
C GLN A 265 -5.46 19.34 2.24
N GLY A 266 -6.64 18.73 2.09
CA GLY A 266 -6.83 17.45 1.47
C GLY A 266 -6.75 16.29 2.48
N VAL A 267 -6.09 15.18 2.11
CA VAL A 267 -5.97 14.00 2.98
C VAL A 267 -4.56 13.84 3.52
N SER A 268 -4.44 13.19 4.68
CA SER A 268 -3.18 13.06 5.42
C SER A 268 -2.05 12.40 4.64
N LYS A 269 -2.38 11.50 3.70
CA LYS A 269 -1.44 10.65 2.94
C LYS A 269 -0.51 9.79 3.83
N ALA A 270 -0.55 9.95 5.14
CA ALA A 270 0.04 9.02 6.08
C ALA A 270 -0.72 7.69 6.03
N GLY A 271 -0.01 6.58 6.08
CA GLY A 271 -0.60 5.25 5.98
C GLY A 271 -0.26 4.53 4.67
N ASN A 272 -1.00 3.47 4.34
CA ASN A 272 -0.69 2.59 3.21
C ASN A 272 -0.96 3.25 1.84
N PRO A 273 0.07 3.59 1.05
CA PRO A 273 -0.12 4.30 -0.21
C PRO A 273 -0.73 3.42 -1.30
N GLN A 274 -0.49 2.10 -1.28
CA GLN A 274 -1.05 1.19 -2.26
C GLN A 274 -2.55 1.04 -2.06
N LEU A 275 -2.99 0.83 -0.81
CA LEU A 275 -4.41 0.79 -0.47
C LEU A 275 -5.12 2.10 -0.86
N ARG A 276 -4.52 3.26 -0.57
CA ARG A 276 -5.08 4.56 -0.93
C ARG A 276 -5.25 4.73 -2.43
N THR A 277 -4.22 4.43 -3.22
CA THR A 277 -4.27 4.53 -4.69
C THR A 277 -5.34 3.62 -5.25
N THR A 278 -5.34 2.34 -4.86
CA THR A 278 -6.37 1.37 -5.29
C THR A 278 -7.77 1.82 -4.92
N MET A 279 -7.97 2.42 -3.73
CA MET A 279 -9.28 2.91 -3.32
C MET A 279 -9.76 4.11 -4.15
N ILE A 280 -8.86 4.99 -4.56
CA ILE A 280 -9.21 6.12 -5.42
C ILE A 280 -9.59 5.63 -6.83
N GLU A 281 -8.82 4.70 -7.40
CA GLU A 281 -9.12 4.05 -8.68
C GLU A 281 -10.44 3.28 -8.61
N LEU A 282 -10.65 2.51 -7.55
CA LEU A 282 -11.87 1.75 -7.33
C LEU A 282 -13.11 2.66 -7.16
N ALA A 283 -12.95 3.85 -6.57
CA ALA A 283 -14.05 4.81 -6.46
C ALA A 283 -14.53 5.29 -7.85
N TRP A 284 -13.64 5.47 -8.82
CA TRP A 284 -14.03 5.78 -10.20
C TRP A 284 -14.73 4.60 -10.87
N LEU A 285 -14.19 3.38 -10.70
CA LEU A 285 -14.81 2.16 -11.23
C LEU A 285 -16.16 1.89 -10.58
N TRP A 286 -16.31 2.21 -9.30
CA TRP A 286 -17.58 2.10 -8.57
C TRP A 286 -18.67 2.98 -9.18
N LEU A 287 -18.37 4.23 -9.47
CA LEU A 287 -19.33 5.13 -10.12
C LEU A 287 -19.81 4.60 -11.48
N HIS A 288 -18.90 3.99 -12.23
CA HIS A 288 -19.21 3.39 -13.54
C HIS A 288 -20.05 2.14 -13.43
N ASN A 289 -19.68 1.22 -12.51
CA ASN A 289 -20.29 -0.10 -12.40
C ASN A 289 -21.50 -0.17 -11.46
N GLN A 290 -21.64 0.82 -10.57
CA GLN A 290 -22.63 0.89 -9.49
C GLN A 290 -23.37 2.25 -9.48
N PRO A 291 -23.94 2.71 -10.60
CA PRO A 291 -24.50 4.06 -10.71
C PRO A 291 -25.66 4.31 -9.75
N SER A 292 -26.44 3.29 -9.42
CA SER A 292 -27.62 3.38 -8.55
C SER A 292 -27.31 3.17 -7.05
N SER A 293 -26.06 2.89 -6.68
CA SER A 293 -25.71 2.71 -5.27
C SER A 293 -25.83 4.04 -4.50
N ALA A 294 -26.19 3.94 -3.23
CA ALA A 294 -26.28 5.12 -2.35
C ALA A 294 -25.00 5.97 -2.34
N LEU A 295 -23.82 5.32 -2.47
CA LEU A 295 -22.54 6.02 -2.55
C LEU A 295 -22.38 6.79 -3.87
N SER A 296 -22.85 6.26 -4.98
CA SER A 296 -22.80 6.94 -6.29
C SER A 296 -23.77 8.11 -6.34
N LEU A 297 -24.98 7.91 -5.83
CA LEU A 297 -25.98 8.99 -5.71
C LEU A 297 -25.45 10.13 -4.82
N TRP A 298 -24.85 9.79 -3.67
CA TRP A 298 -24.20 10.79 -2.81
C TRP A 298 -23.10 11.56 -3.53
N PHE A 299 -22.28 10.89 -4.34
CA PHE A 299 -21.22 11.55 -5.10
C PHE A 299 -21.79 12.56 -6.11
N HIS A 300 -22.78 12.14 -6.90
CA HIS A 300 -23.38 13.00 -7.93
C HIS A 300 -24.09 14.19 -7.31
N GLU A 301 -24.81 14.00 -6.22
CA GLU A 301 -25.45 15.11 -5.49
C GLU A 301 -24.39 16.11 -4.98
N ARG A 302 -23.28 15.59 -4.40
CA ARG A 302 -22.22 16.44 -3.87
C ARG A 302 -21.52 17.27 -4.97
N VAL A 303 -21.27 16.65 -6.13
CA VAL A 303 -20.68 17.33 -7.30
C VAL A 303 -21.63 18.39 -7.83
N ARG A 304 -22.93 18.12 -7.88
CA ARG A 304 -23.95 19.10 -8.31
C ARG A 304 -24.01 20.32 -7.37
N ARG A 305 -23.94 20.10 -6.06
CA ARG A 305 -23.99 21.17 -5.06
C ARG A 305 -22.73 22.03 -4.99
N LEU A 306 -21.54 21.41 -5.13
CA LEU A 306 -20.25 22.07 -4.93
C LEU A 306 -19.56 22.50 -6.24
N GLY A 307 -20.12 22.11 -7.39
CA GLY A 307 -19.56 22.37 -8.71
C GLY A 307 -18.51 21.35 -9.16
N GLY A 308 -18.38 21.21 -10.49
CA GLY A 308 -17.51 20.22 -11.12
C GLY A 308 -16.01 20.38 -10.81
N ARG A 309 -15.57 21.59 -10.43
CA ARG A 309 -14.16 21.87 -10.04
C ARG A 309 -13.70 20.97 -8.90
N LEU A 310 -14.58 20.64 -7.95
CA LEU A 310 -14.25 19.82 -6.77
C LEU A 310 -14.41 18.32 -7.00
N ARG A 311 -14.74 17.88 -8.22
CA ARG A 311 -14.96 16.46 -8.55
C ARG A 311 -13.80 15.56 -8.10
N LYS A 312 -12.53 16.00 -8.30
CA LYS A 312 -11.34 15.26 -7.87
C LYS A 312 -11.18 15.18 -6.35
N THR A 313 -11.65 16.17 -5.62
CA THR A 313 -11.66 16.14 -4.14
C THR A 313 -12.77 15.23 -3.63
N ILE A 314 -13.94 15.30 -4.25
CA ILE A 314 -15.12 14.50 -3.86
C ILE A 314 -14.88 13.01 -4.13
N ILE A 315 -14.11 12.64 -5.18
CA ILE A 315 -13.78 11.23 -5.44
C ILE A 315 -12.91 10.64 -4.31
N VAL A 316 -12.00 11.41 -3.72
CA VAL A 316 -11.19 10.97 -2.57
C VAL A 316 -12.08 10.76 -1.34
N ALA A 317 -13.07 11.61 -1.13
CA ALA A 317 -14.07 11.44 -0.08
C ALA A 317 -14.96 10.19 -0.33
N LEU A 318 -15.32 9.93 -1.59
CA LEU A 318 -16.01 8.69 -1.98
C LEU A 318 -15.12 7.46 -1.71
N ALA A 319 -13.83 7.50 -2.07
CA ALA A 319 -12.89 6.42 -1.80
C ALA A 319 -12.84 6.07 -0.30
N ARG A 320 -12.83 7.07 0.57
CA ARG A 320 -12.91 6.87 2.03
C ARG A 320 -14.23 6.21 2.46
N LYS A 321 -15.37 6.70 1.95
CA LYS A 321 -16.69 6.13 2.28
C LYS A 321 -16.79 4.69 1.77
N LEU A 322 -16.33 4.43 0.56
CA LEU A 322 -16.31 3.10 -0.05
C LEU A 322 -15.44 2.13 0.74
N LEU A 323 -14.23 2.53 1.16
CA LEU A 323 -13.36 1.70 1.99
C LEU A 323 -14.04 1.28 3.30
N ILE A 324 -14.69 2.22 3.98
CA ILE A 324 -15.42 1.93 5.23
C ILE A 324 -16.61 1.00 4.96
N ALA A 325 -17.32 1.17 3.86
CA ALA A 325 -18.43 0.32 3.48
C ALA A 325 -17.96 -1.12 3.12
N LEU A 326 -16.86 -1.24 2.38
CA LEU A 326 -16.25 -2.54 2.05
C LEU A 326 -15.71 -3.24 3.30
N TRP A 327 -15.13 -2.52 4.23
CA TRP A 327 -14.73 -3.06 5.53
C TRP A 327 -15.93 -3.63 6.29
N ARG A 328 -17.05 -2.89 6.38
CA ARG A 328 -18.29 -3.39 7.01
C ARG A 328 -18.86 -4.59 6.27
N TYR A 329 -18.78 -4.60 4.96
CA TYR A 329 -19.23 -5.72 4.15
C TYR A 329 -18.43 -7.00 4.46
N THR A 330 -17.10 -6.90 4.53
CA THR A 330 -16.24 -8.07 4.80
C THR A 330 -16.24 -8.52 6.27
N THR A 331 -16.54 -7.64 7.22
CA THR A 331 -16.53 -7.96 8.66
C THR A 331 -17.91 -8.30 9.22
N ALA A 332 -18.97 -7.69 8.71
CA ALA A 332 -20.32 -7.82 9.24
C ALA A 332 -21.37 -8.22 8.17
N GLY A 333 -20.95 -8.50 6.93
CA GLY A 333 -21.86 -8.88 5.85
C GLY A 333 -22.78 -7.76 5.35
N VAL A 334 -22.60 -6.52 5.80
CA VAL A 334 -23.47 -5.38 5.46
C VAL A 334 -23.26 -4.96 4.02
N ILE A 335 -24.21 -5.28 3.15
CA ILE A 335 -24.17 -4.90 1.73
C ILE A 335 -24.41 -3.40 1.60
N ILE A 336 -23.68 -2.78 0.68
CA ILE A 336 -23.84 -1.36 0.37
C ILE A 336 -25.21 -1.15 -0.29
N GLU A 337 -26.00 -0.23 0.22
CA GLU A 337 -27.34 0.06 -0.27
C GLU A 337 -27.34 0.38 -1.78
N GLY A 338 -28.21 -0.30 -2.54
CA GLY A 338 -28.30 -0.17 -3.99
C GLY A 338 -27.13 -0.76 -4.77
N ALA A 339 -26.22 -1.51 -4.12
CA ALA A 339 -25.13 -2.16 -4.82
C ALA A 339 -25.58 -3.46 -5.54
N VAL A 340 -25.13 -3.60 -6.77
CA VAL A 340 -25.39 -4.78 -7.62
C VAL A 340 -24.32 -5.84 -7.34
N MET A 341 -24.78 -7.04 -7.02
CA MET A 341 -23.92 -8.21 -6.84
C MET A 341 -23.79 -8.98 -8.16
N LYS A 342 -22.63 -9.58 -8.39
CA LYS A 342 -22.46 -10.57 -9.47
C LYS A 342 -23.19 -11.86 -9.08
N PRO A 343 -23.74 -12.61 -10.06
CA PRO A 343 -24.28 -13.94 -9.78
C PRO A 343 -23.22 -14.81 -9.12
N ALA A 344 -23.63 -15.70 -8.22
CA ALA A 344 -22.72 -16.69 -7.65
C ALA A 344 -22.13 -17.54 -8.77
N PRO A 345 -20.83 -17.90 -8.75
CA PRO A 345 -20.31 -18.88 -9.68
C PRO A 345 -21.14 -20.15 -9.51
N MET A 346 -21.68 -20.69 -10.63
CA MET A 346 -22.35 -22.00 -10.61
C MET A 346 -21.29 -23.02 -10.21
N THR A 347 -21.47 -23.66 -9.09
CA THR A 347 -20.70 -24.86 -8.69
C THR A 347 -21.07 -25.97 -9.67
N THR A 348 -20.19 -26.18 -10.64
CA THR A 348 -20.17 -27.40 -11.46
C THR A 348 -19.44 -28.49 -10.71
#